data_b2e9b185871fb3fdbf4ec72689c4ca36
#
_entry.id   b2e9b185871fb3fdbf4ec72689c4ca36
#
_cell.length_a   1.000
_cell.length_b   1.000
_cell.length_c   1.000
_cell.angle_alpha   90.00
_cell.angle_beta   90.00
_cell.angle_gamma   90.00
#
_symmetry.space_group_name_H-M   'P 1'
#
loop_
_entity.id
_entity.type
_entity.pdbx_description
1 polymer ?
#
loop_
_entity_poly.entity_id
_entity_poly.type
_entity_poly.pdbx_seq_one_letter_code
_entity_poly.pdbx_strand_id
1 'polypeptide(L)'
;MIADLPALVGKYRTKGILLDSNLLVLFFVGSVAPELVENFKRTRNQGFTRKESSLLQRVVAAVSRVVTTPHILTETSNYIFQLQDKARQTALQAIAQALRTFKERRAESKKLVQSNAFLNFGLTDCAVLDLPPKSYLVLSVDAPLVIALQKKGVDAINFNHLRQAGWQQE
;
A
#
# COMPACT_ATOMS: atom_id res chain seq x y z
N MET A 1 -11.06 18.58 -1.07
CA MET A 1 -10.91 18.44 0.40
C MET A 1 -9.94 17.31 0.67
N ILE A 2 -8.79 17.61 1.27
CA ILE A 2 -7.88 16.56 1.74
C ILE A 2 -8.62 15.89 2.90
N ALA A 3 -8.97 14.61 2.76
CA ALA A 3 -9.60 13.89 3.85
C ALA A 3 -8.69 13.98 5.09
N ASP A 4 -9.29 14.21 6.24
CA ASP A 4 -8.59 14.23 7.54
C ASP A 4 -8.03 12.80 7.78
N LEU A 5 -6.74 12.61 7.45
CA LEU A 5 -6.08 11.32 7.59
C LEU A 5 -6.15 10.79 9.03
N PRO A 6 -5.91 11.59 10.10
CA PRO A 6 -6.07 11.12 11.47
C PRO A 6 -7.45 10.56 11.74
N ALA A 7 -8.51 11.27 11.34
CA ALA A 7 -9.88 10.81 11.53
C ALA A 7 -10.15 9.49 10.75
N LEU A 8 -9.66 9.39 9.52
CA LEU A 8 -9.81 8.17 8.72
C LEU A 8 -9.01 7.00 9.32
N VAL A 9 -7.76 7.22 9.73
CA VAL A 9 -6.95 6.18 10.40
C VAL A 9 -7.64 5.75 11.69
N GLY A 10 -8.17 6.68 12.48
CA GLY A 10 -8.96 6.39 13.67
C GLY A 10 -10.19 5.51 13.38
N LYS A 11 -10.96 5.86 12.33
CA LYS A 11 -12.13 5.10 11.85
C LYS A 11 -11.77 3.66 11.47
N TYR A 12 -10.59 3.44 10.88
CA TYR A 12 -10.14 2.14 10.40
C TYR A 12 -9.13 1.44 11.33
N ARG A 13 -8.91 1.98 12.53
CA ARG A 13 -7.93 1.45 13.49
C ARG A 13 -8.06 -0.06 13.72
N THR A 14 -9.27 -0.56 13.86
CA THR A 14 -9.55 -2.00 14.11
C THR A 14 -9.85 -2.78 12.84
N LYS A 15 -10.38 -2.13 11.80
CA LYS A 15 -10.69 -2.78 10.52
C LYS A 15 -9.44 -3.08 9.71
N GLY A 16 -8.51 -2.12 9.66
CA GLY A 16 -7.24 -2.25 8.98
C GLY A 16 -7.09 -1.35 7.76
N ILE A 17 -5.86 -1.33 7.26
CA ILE A 17 -5.42 -0.55 6.11
C ILE A 17 -4.88 -1.48 5.03
N LEU A 18 -5.19 -1.19 3.76
CA LEU A 18 -4.57 -1.83 2.61
C LEU A 18 -3.63 -0.84 1.93
N LEU A 19 -2.40 -1.27 1.70
CA LEU A 19 -1.38 -0.54 0.94
C LEU A 19 -1.28 -1.13 -0.46
N ASP A 20 -1.20 -0.26 -1.49
CA ASP A 20 -0.84 -0.74 -2.83
C ASP A 20 0.60 -1.27 -2.87
N SER A 21 0.98 -1.92 -3.99
CA SER A 21 2.30 -2.55 -4.13
C SER A 21 3.44 -1.53 -3.97
N ASN A 22 3.28 -0.30 -4.46
CA ASN A 22 4.31 0.73 -4.36
C ASN A 22 4.54 1.17 -2.91
N LEU A 23 3.45 1.36 -2.17
CA LEU A 23 3.53 1.73 -0.75
C LEU A 23 4.02 0.56 0.10
N LEU A 24 3.65 -0.67 -0.26
CA LEU A 24 4.14 -1.85 0.46
C LEU A 24 5.64 -2.06 0.25
N VAL A 25 6.16 -1.79 -0.96
CA VAL A 25 7.60 -1.73 -1.22
C VAL A 25 8.28 -0.64 -0.40
N LEU A 26 7.71 0.58 -0.37
CA LEU A 26 8.22 1.68 0.46
C LEU A 26 8.27 1.28 1.95
N PHE A 27 7.21 0.64 2.42
CA PHE A 27 7.12 0.17 3.82
C PHE A 27 8.26 -0.80 4.15
N PHE A 28 8.48 -1.85 3.34
CA PHE A 28 9.52 -2.84 3.61
C PHE A 28 10.93 -2.28 3.40
N VAL A 29 11.19 -1.57 2.31
CA VAL A 29 12.52 -0.96 2.08
C VAL A 29 12.83 0.04 3.17
N GLY A 30 11.89 0.91 3.53
CA GLY A 30 12.10 1.91 4.55
C GLY A 30 12.27 1.35 5.97
N SER A 31 11.70 0.16 6.25
CA SER A 31 11.87 -0.48 7.57
C SER A 31 13.20 -1.22 7.73
N VAL A 32 13.79 -1.75 6.64
CA VAL A 32 15.01 -2.58 6.73
C VAL A 32 16.26 -1.88 6.23
N ALA A 33 16.13 -0.93 5.31
CA ALA A 33 17.23 -0.21 4.68
C ALA A 33 16.77 1.21 4.28
N PRO A 34 16.47 2.09 5.26
CA PRO A 34 15.92 3.43 4.98
C PRO A 34 16.83 4.29 4.10
N GLU A 35 18.13 4.05 4.11
CA GLU A 35 19.12 4.71 3.25
C GLU A 35 18.94 4.37 1.75
N LEU A 36 18.26 3.26 1.44
CA LEU A 36 18.00 2.86 0.06
C LEU A 36 16.73 3.48 -0.53
N VAL A 37 15.84 4.06 0.28
CA VAL A 37 14.55 4.60 -0.20
C VAL A 37 14.72 5.56 -1.37
N GLU A 38 15.72 6.45 -1.31
CA GLU A 38 15.98 7.47 -2.33
C GLU A 38 16.83 6.95 -3.50
N ASN A 39 17.45 5.79 -3.35
CA ASN A 39 18.38 5.21 -4.33
C ASN A 39 17.81 4.00 -5.06
N PHE A 40 16.97 3.21 -4.41
CA PHE A 40 16.35 2.05 -5.03
C PHE A 40 15.39 2.51 -6.14
N LYS A 41 15.62 2.02 -7.36
CA LYS A 41 14.92 2.47 -8.57
C LYS A 41 13.39 2.54 -8.39
N ARG A 42 12.80 1.55 -7.73
CA ARG A 42 11.34 1.48 -7.57
C ARG A 42 10.78 2.58 -6.68
N THR A 43 11.39 2.83 -5.54
CA THR A 43 10.98 3.91 -4.62
C THR A 43 11.41 5.28 -5.14
N ARG A 44 12.61 5.38 -5.73
CA ARG A 44 13.11 6.61 -6.35
C ARG A 44 12.21 7.09 -7.49
N ASN A 45 11.75 6.21 -8.37
CA ASN A 45 10.88 6.60 -9.48
C ASN A 45 9.51 7.13 -9.02
N GLN A 46 9.08 6.77 -7.82
CA GLN A 46 7.90 7.35 -7.16
C GLN A 46 8.23 8.66 -6.43
N GLY A 47 9.49 9.08 -6.43
CA GLY A 47 9.97 10.26 -5.71
C GLY A 47 9.85 10.13 -4.19
N PHE A 48 9.90 8.91 -3.66
CA PHE A 48 9.85 8.69 -2.22
C PHE A 48 11.15 9.06 -1.55
N THR A 49 11.03 9.65 -0.37
CA THR A 49 12.13 9.97 0.53
C THR A 49 11.95 9.26 1.88
N ARG A 50 12.93 9.41 2.77
CA ARG A 50 12.83 8.91 4.15
C ARG A 50 11.66 9.51 4.92
N LYS A 51 11.24 10.74 4.58
CA LYS A 51 10.07 11.39 5.22
C LYS A 51 8.78 10.63 4.93
N GLU A 52 8.55 10.27 3.66
CA GLU A 52 7.37 9.49 3.27
C GLU A 52 7.42 8.08 3.87
N SER A 53 8.60 7.47 3.92
CA SER A 53 8.76 6.19 4.59
C SER A 53 8.39 6.28 6.08
N SER A 54 8.90 7.30 6.80
CA SER A 54 8.59 7.52 8.22
C SER A 54 7.10 7.80 8.43
N LEU A 55 6.46 8.58 7.54
CA LEU A 55 5.03 8.82 7.59
C LEU A 55 4.26 7.51 7.44
N LEU A 56 4.59 6.70 6.44
CA LEU A 56 3.93 5.43 6.19
C LEU A 56 4.08 4.46 7.37
N GLN A 57 5.29 4.38 7.97
CA GLN A 57 5.53 3.57 9.17
C GLN A 57 4.61 3.99 10.33
N ARG A 58 4.44 5.29 10.56
CA ARG A 58 3.53 5.81 11.61
C ARG A 58 2.07 5.48 11.33
N VAL A 59 1.63 5.62 10.08
CA VAL A 59 0.26 5.26 9.68
C VAL A 59 -0.01 3.77 9.91
N VAL A 60 0.93 2.92 9.50
CA VAL A 60 0.80 1.46 9.71
C VAL A 60 0.79 1.10 11.20
N ALA A 61 1.64 1.76 12.01
CA ALA A 61 1.68 1.54 13.46
C ALA A 61 0.38 1.97 14.20
N ALA A 62 -0.38 2.89 13.61
CA ALA A 62 -1.63 3.38 14.20
C ALA A 62 -2.84 2.46 14.00
N VAL A 63 -2.72 1.43 13.15
CA VAL A 63 -3.79 0.46 12.88
C VAL A 63 -3.46 -0.93 13.42
N SER A 64 -4.48 -1.71 13.75
CA SER A 64 -4.30 -3.04 14.34
C SER A 64 -3.86 -4.10 13.32
N ARG A 65 -4.03 -3.85 12.03
CA ARG A 65 -3.67 -4.81 10.97
C ARG A 65 -3.46 -4.15 9.61
N VAL A 66 -2.56 -4.74 8.84
CA VAL A 66 -2.43 -4.49 7.40
C VAL A 66 -3.20 -5.56 6.64
N VAL A 67 -3.91 -5.13 5.61
CA VAL A 67 -4.66 -6.00 4.69
C VAL A 67 -3.92 -6.04 3.36
N THR A 68 -3.87 -7.18 2.73
CA THR A 68 -3.20 -7.38 1.45
C THR A 68 -3.93 -8.40 0.58
N THR A 69 -3.47 -8.57 -0.65
CA THR A 69 -3.93 -9.62 -1.57
C THR A 69 -2.74 -10.40 -2.10
N PRO A 70 -2.91 -11.64 -2.56
CA PRO A 70 -1.83 -12.40 -3.22
C PRO A 70 -1.20 -11.65 -4.40
N HIS A 71 -2.01 -10.86 -5.13
CA HIS A 71 -1.55 -10.07 -6.27
C HIS A 71 -0.58 -8.96 -5.82
N ILE A 72 -0.96 -8.17 -4.79
CA ILE A 72 -0.09 -7.14 -4.19
C ILE A 72 1.21 -7.76 -3.68
N LEU A 73 1.11 -8.89 -2.97
CA LEU A 73 2.29 -9.58 -2.43
C LEU A 73 3.23 -10.06 -3.52
N THR A 74 2.70 -10.61 -4.61
CA THR A 74 3.50 -11.06 -5.76
C THR A 74 4.24 -9.88 -6.40
N GLU A 75 3.56 -8.77 -6.67
CA GLU A 75 4.20 -7.57 -7.22
C GLU A 75 5.26 -7.01 -6.25
N THR A 76 4.92 -6.89 -4.97
CA THR A 76 5.85 -6.42 -3.95
C THR A 76 7.09 -7.30 -3.89
N SER A 77 6.93 -8.61 -3.86
CA SER A 77 8.04 -9.57 -3.87
C SER A 77 8.92 -9.40 -5.11
N ASN A 78 8.31 -9.29 -6.30
CA ASN A 78 9.05 -9.10 -7.54
C ASN A 78 9.87 -7.80 -7.55
N TYR A 79 9.35 -6.72 -6.96
CA TYR A 79 10.10 -5.48 -6.81
C TYR A 79 11.25 -5.61 -5.81
N ILE A 80 11.01 -6.24 -4.67
CA ILE A 80 12.03 -6.49 -3.64
C ILE A 80 13.18 -7.35 -4.19
N PHE A 81 12.90 -8.30 -5.09
CA PHE A 81 13.92 -9.09 -5.76
C PHE A 81 14.93 -8.25 -6.57
N GLN A 82 14.59 -7.01 -6.93
CA GLN A 82 15.49 -6.07 -7.62
C GLN A 82 16.49 -5.40 -6.67
N LEU A 83 16.31 -5.52 -5.35
CA LEU A 83 17.32 -5.11 -4.37
C LEU A 83 18.53 -6.03 -4.45
N GLN A 84 19.68 -5.51 -3.99
CA GLN A 84 20.91 -6.28 -3.99
C GLN A 84 21.09 -7.08 -2.69
N ASP A 85 21.57 -8.29 -2.85
CA ASP A 85 22.08 -9.24 -1.86
C ASP A 85 21.46 -9.13 -0.45
N LYS A 86 22.20 -8.51 0.51
CA LYS A 86 21.82 -8.46 1.91
C LYS A 86 20.50 -7.69 2.13
N ALA A 87 20.31 -6.56 1.44
CA ALA A 87 19.08 -5.77 1.55
C ALA A 87 17.87 -6.56 1.06
N ARG A 88 18.01 -7.30 -0.05
CA ARG A 88 16.98 -8.19 -0.58
C ARG A 88 16.61 -9.28 0.44
N GLN A 89 17.61 -9.98 0.97
CA GLN A 89 17.37 -11.04 1.96
C GLN A 89 16.67 -10.51 3.21
N THR A 90 17.12 -9.38 3.75
CA THR A 90 16.51 -8.75 4.93
C THR A 90 15.08 -8.32 4.65
N ALA A 91 14.80 -7.73 3.47
CA ALA A 91 13.45 -7.34 3.10
C ALA A 91 12.51 -8.54 2.92
N LEU A 92 12.98 -9.63 2.30
CA LEU A 92 12.19 -10.86 2.16
C LEU A 92 11.90 -11.51 3.52
N GLN A 93 12.85 -11.49 4.45
CA GLN A 93 12.63 -11.94 5.83
C GLN A 93 11.59 -11.07 6.55
N ALA A 94 11.65 -9.75 6.35
CA ALA A 94 10.65 -8.83 6.91
C ALA A 94 9.24 -9.10 6.33
N ILE A 95 9.12 -9.37 5.03
CA ILE A 95 7.87 -9.79 4.40
C ILE A 95 7.34 -11.07 5.06
N ALA A 96 8.19 -12.11 5.17
CA ALA A 96 7.80 -13.38 5.77
C ALA A 96 7.32 -13.22 7.22
N GLN A 97 7.97 -12.35 7.99
CA GLN A 97 7.57 -12.03 9.37
C GLN A 97 6.23 -11.26 9.41
N ALA A 98 6.07 -10.25 8.55
CA ALA A 98 4.86 -9.43 8.49
C ALA A 98 3.62 -10.24 8.10
N LEU A 99 3.77 -11.21 7.19
CA LEU A 99 2.67 -12.06 6.74
C LEU A 99 2.06 -12.93 7.84
N ARG A 100 2.74 -13.11 8.97
CA ARG A 100 2.15 -13.79 10.15
C ARG A 100 0.99 -13.01 10.76
N THR A 101 0.94 -11.70 10.55
CA THR A 101 -0.06 -10.80 11.14
C THR A 101 -0.94 -10.10 10.10
N PHE A 102 -0.50 -10.04 8.84
CA PHE A 102 -1.28 -9.44 7.77
C PHE A 102 -2.54 -10.26 7.49
N LYS A 103 -3.62 -9.57 7.18
CA LYS A 103 -4.86 -10.18 6.72
C LYS A 103 -4.86 -10.28 5.21
N GLU A 104 -4.80 -11.50 4.68
CA GLU A 104 -4.89 -11.73 3.24
C GLU A 104 -6.34 -11.83 2.78
N ARG A 105 -6.70 -11.03 1.77
CA ARG A 105 -7.98 -11.11 1.06
C ARG A 105 -7.75 -11.79 -0.28
N ARG A 106 -8.51 -12.82 -0.56
CA ARG A 106 -8.43 -13.60 -1.79
C ARG A 106 -9.62 -13.34 -2.69
N ALA A 107 -9.35 -13.17 -3.97
CA ALA A 107 -10.34 -13.16 -5.02
C ALA A 107 -9.82 -14.02 -6.18
N GLU A 108 -10.69 -14.82 -6.76
CA GLU A 108 -10.30 -15.67 -7.89
C GLU A 108 -10.02 -14.82 -9.13
N SER A 109 -8.88 -15.05 -9.78
CA SER A 109 -8.49 -14.33 -10.99
C SER A 109 -9.57 -14.42 -12.08
N LYS A 110 -10.22 -15.57 -12.21
CA LYS A 110 -11.35 -15.76 -13.14
C LYS A 110 -12.50 -14.78 -12.89
N LYS A 111 -12.80 -14.45 -11.63
CA LYS A 111 -13.80 -13.45 -11.27
C LYS A 111 -13.32 -12.04 -11.61
N LEU A 112 -12.07 -11.74 -11.30
CA LEU A 112 -11.49 -10.40 -11.50
C LEU A 112 -11.43 -10.01 -12.98
N VAL A 113 -11.08 -10.92 -13.88
CA VAL A 113 -10.99 -10.64 -15.31
C VAL A 113 -12.36 -10.42 -15.98
N GLN A 114 -13.45 -10.79 -15.32
CA GLN A 114 -14.82 -10.51 -15.79
C GLN A 114 -15.26 -9.07 -15.48
N SER A 115 -14.52 -8.35 -14.65
CA SER A 115 -14.79 -6.95 -14.35
C SER A 115 -14.49 -6.05 -15.55
N ASN A 116 -15.38 -5.11 -15.86
CA ASN A 116 -15.12 -4.07 -16.86
C ASN A 116 -13.88 -3.22 -16.52
N ALA A 117 -13.47 -3.20 -15.26
CA ALA A 117 -12.27 -2.50 -14.81
C ALA A 117 -10.97 -3.21 -15.23
N PHE A 118 -11.02 -4.51 -15.56
CA PHE A 118 -9.82 -5.31 -15.79
C PHE A 118 -8.92 -4.76 -16.91
N LEU A 119 -9.50 -4.34 -18.02
CA LEU A 119 -8.74 -3.80 -19.16
C LEU A 119 -8.04 -2.46 -18.85
N ASN A 120 -8.51 -1.74 -17.83
CA ASN A 120 -7.94 -0.45 -17.44
C ASN A 120 -6.96 -0.57 -16.25
N PHE A 121 -7.19 -1.52 -15.34
CA PHE A 121 -6.50 -1.60 -14.06
C PHE A 121 -5.64 -2.85 -13.89
N GLY A 122 -5.90 -3.92 -14.65
CA GLY A 122 -5.19 -5.20 -14.48
C GLY A 122 -5.63 -5.97 -13.23
N LEU A 123 -4.98 -7.12 -12.99
CA LEU A 123 -5.41 -8.06 -11.94
C LEU A 123 -5.21 -7.53 -10.51
N THR A 124 -4.07 -6.90 -10.23
CA THR A 124 -3.73 -6.42 -8.89
C THR A 124 -4.72 -5.39 -8.40
N ASP A 125 -4.99 -4.39 -9.22
CA ASP A 125 -5.93 -3.33 -8.87
C ASP A 125 -7.38 -3.80 -8.89
N CYS A 126 -7.73 -4.74 -9.77
CA CYS A 126 -9.05 -5.37 -9.75
C CYS A 126 -9.29 -6.14 -8.44
N ALA A 127 -8.26 -6.77 -7.86
CA ALA A 127 -8.39 -7.41 -6.56
C ALA A 127 -8.64 -6.38 -5.43
N VAL A 128 -8.08 -5.18 -5.55
CA VAL A 128 -8.38 -4.06 -4.63
C VAL A 128 -9.78 -3.51 -4.88
N LEU A 129 -10.19 -3.35 -6.14
CA LEU A 129 -11.53 -2.89 -6.51
C LEU A 129 -12.66 -3.88 -6.14
N ASP A 130 -12.33 -5.15 -5.87
CA ASP A 130 -13.28 -6.17 -5.38
C ASP A 130 -13.54 -6.07 -3.86
N LEU A 131 -12.89 -5.14 -3.16
CA LEU A 131 -13.12 -4.92 -1.74
C LEU A 131 -14.56 -4.40 -1.47
N PRO A 132 -15.21 -4.90 -0.41
CA PRO A 132 -16.48 -4.35 0.02
C PRO A 132 -16.35 -2.88 0.46
N PRO A 133 -17.38 -2.04 0.20
CA PRO A 133 -17.41 -0.67 0.71
C PRO A 133 -17.17 -0.62 2.22
N LYS A 134 -16.43 0.40 2.67
CA LYS A 134 -16.15 0.67 4.11
C LYS A 134 -15.50 -0.49 4.87
N SER A 135 -14.91 -1.46 4.14
CA SER A 135 -14.22 -2.60 4.77
C SER A 135 -12.87 -2.22 5.35
N TYR A 136 -12.08 -1.50 4.56
CA TYR A 136 -10.71 -1.09 4.88
C TYR A 136 -10.45 0.32 4.36
N LEU A 137 -9.44 0.98 4.94
CA LEU A 137 -8.87 2.18 4.35
C LEU A 137 -7.83 1.75 3.31
N VAL A 138 -7.93 2.25 2.08
CA VAL A 138 -6.92 1.99 1.04
C VAL A 138 -6.01 3.21 0.90
N LEU A 139 -4.71 2.99 0.93
CA LEU A 139 -3.70 3.96 0.54
C LEU A 139 -3.03 3.53 -0.77
N SER A 140 -2.98 4.42 -1.72
CA SER A 140 -2.35 4.20 -3.02
C SER A 140 -1.70 5.47 -3.55
N VAL A 141 -0.71 5.33 -4.42
CA VAL A 141 -0.16 6.44 -5.21
C VAL A 141 -0.83 6.58 -6.57
N ASP A 142 -1.68 5.62 -6.93
CA ASP A 142 -2.42 5.61 -8.20
C ASP A 142 -3.73 6.40 -8.08
N ALA A 143 -3.76 7.61 -8.64
CA ALA A 143 -4.93 8.47 -8.58
C ALA A 143 -6.16 7.88 -9.28
N PRO A 144 -6.08 7.29 -10.48
CA PRO A 144 -7.18 6.55 -11.12
C PRO A 144 -7.78 5.46 -10.23
N LEU A 145 -6.95 4.64 -9.59
CA LEU A 145 -7.40 3.59 -8.67
C LEU A 145 -8.15 4.19 -7.46
N VAL A 146 -7.59 5.23 -6.85
CA VAL A 146 -8.23 5.91 -5.70
C VAL A 146 -9.61 6.45 -6.09
N ILE A 147 -9.73 7.11 -7.24
CA ILE A 147 -11.01 7.64 -7.73
C ILE A 147 -12.02 6.50 -7.97
N ALA A 148 -11.58 5.40 -8.57
CA ALA A 148 -12.44 4.25 -8.83
C ALA A 148 -12.95 3.61 -7.54
N LEU A 149 -12.08 3.48 -6.51
CA LEU A 149 -12.44 2.98 -5.19
C LEU A 149 -13.47 3.89 -4.49
N GLN A 150 -13.23 5.19 -4.50
CA GLN A 150 -14.15 6.18 -3.90
C GLN A 150 -15.53 6.14 -4.55
N LYS A 151 -15.61 6.00 -5.88
CA LYS A 151 -16.88 5.81 -6.61
C LYS A 151 -17.63 4.55 -6.19
N LYS A 152 -16.94 3.52 -5.73
CA LYS A 152 -17.51 2.28 -5.19
C LYS A 152 -17.82 2.36 -3.69
N GLY A 153 -17.62 3.51 -3.05
CA GLY A 153 -17.86 3.70 -1.60
C GLY A 153 -16.78 3.10 -0.72
N VAL A 154 -15.59 2.81 -1.26
CA VAL A 154 -14.41 2.41 -0.49
C VAL A 154 -13.65 3.66 -0.10
N ASP A 155 -13.35 3.84 1.20
CA ASP A 155 -12.53 4.95 1.65
C ASP A 155 -11.08 4.72 1.18
N ALA A 156 -10.61 5.59 0.30
CA ALA A 156 -9.28 5.52 -0.29
C ALA A 156 -8.63 6.90 -0.31
N ILE A 157 -7.32 6.95 -0.09
CA ILE A 157 -6.52 8.17 -0.07
C ILE A 157 -5.37 8.03 -1.05
N ASN A 158 -5.16 9.08 -1.86
CA ASN A 158 -3.93 9.19 -2.63
C ASN A 158 -2.79 9.67 -1.72
N PHE A 159 -1.80 8.82 -1.53
CA PHE A 159 -0.65 9.11 -0.66
C PHE A 159 0.15 10.35 -1.12
N ASN A 160 0.15 10.67 -2.41
CA ASN A 160 0.81 11.86 -2.92
C ASN A 160 0.18 13.16 -2.37
N HIS A 161 -1.12 13.16 -2.06
CA HIS A 161 -1.75 14.32 -1.43
C HIS A 161 -1.27 14.52 0.01
N LEU A 162 -0.96 13.46 0.73
CA LEU A 162 -0.40 13.55 2.08
C LEU A 162 1.01 14.15 2.09
N ARG A 163 1.80 13.83 1.06
CA ARG A 163 3.15 14.41 0.87
C ARG A 163 3.08 15.92 0.67
N GLN A 164 2.13 16.39 -0.17
CA GLN A 164 1.98 17.82 -0.50
C GLN A 164 1.39 18.63 0.67
N ALA A 165 0.56 18.04 1.48
CA ALA A 165 -0.07 18.71 2.62
C ALA A 165 0.91 18.99 3.77
N GLY A 166 2.19 18.60 3.63
CA GLY A 166 3.20 18.79 4.65
C GLY A 166 2.68 18.32 6.00
N TRP A 167 2.55 17.02 6.17
CA TRP A 167 2.01 16.44 7.40
C TRP A 167 2.89 16.82 8.59
N GLN A 168 2.66 18.03 9.09
CA GLN A 168 3.16 18.52 10.35
C GLN A 168 2.19 18.07 11.45
N GLN A 169 2.48 16.92 12.03
CA GLN A 169 2.19 16.70 13.42
C GLN A 169 3.53 16.60 14.12
N GLU A 170 3.90 17.71 14.74
CA GLU A 170 4.83 17.73 15.85
C GLU A 170 4.33 16.80 16.96
#